data_455eb97eb480153ab601a7bd74802384
#
_entry.id   455eb97eb480153ab601a7bd74802384
#
_cell.length_a   1.000
_cell.length_b   1.000
_cell.length_c   1.000
_cell.angle_alpha   90.00
_cell.angle_beta   90.00
_cell.angle_gamma   90.00
#
_symmetry.space_group_name_H-M   'P 1'
#
loop_
_entity.id
_entity.type
_entity.pdbx_description
1 polymer ?
#
loop_
_entity_poly.entity_id
_entity_poly.type
_entity_poly.pdbx_seq_one_letter_code
_entity_poly.pdbx_strand_id
1 'polypeptide(L)'
;FGAKYPPDIREGGQWWRLVTAGFLHGGLIHILMNSWSFLTLGALAEEAFGASRMLVIYFCSTVFGFYLSYLGSPALSIGASAAIFGLIGAMIAISIKEPLRYGHMKRTFIGWAMFGVVYLFLNLRIDNYAHFGGLVAGFATAYLAGTPRAEGSFTERLWQFSSWACIVITAASFLKMYLWFSHSTQ
;
A
#
# COMPACT_ATOMS: atom_id res chain seq x y z
N PHE A 1 7.17 -18.68 -0.42
CA PHE A 1 7.73 -17.55 -1.16
C PHE A 1 7.33 -16.25 -0.46
N GLY A 2 7.88 -15.12 -0.77
CA GLY A 2 7.80 -13.74 -0.26
C GLY A 2 6.56 -13.18 0.45
N ALA A 3 5.64 -13.99 0.90
CA ALA A 3 4.48 -13.58 1.69
C ALA A 3 4.87 -13.07 3.08
N LYS A 4 4.07 -12.16 3.66
CA LYS A 4 4.19 -11.82 5.07
C LYS A 4 3.91 -13.07 5.90
N TYR A 5 4.89 -13.51 6.66
CA TYR A 5 4.81 -14.63 7.58
C TYR A 5 5.64 -14.30 8.82
N PRO A 6 5.00 -14.10 9.98
CA PRO A 6 5.67 -13.59 11.18
C PRO A 6 6.87 -14.41 11.67
N PRO A 7 6.86 -15.75 11.65
CA PRO A 7 8.03 -16.52 12.05
C PRO A 7 9.28 -16.22 11.21
N ASP A 8 9.16 -16.22 9.87
CA ASP A 8 10.27 -15.94 8.98
C ASP A 8 10.81 -14.51 9.12
N ILE A 9 9.93 -13.54 9.45
CA ILE A 9 10.33 -12.15 9.68
C ILE A 9 11.07 -12.04 11.01
N ARG A 10 10.55 -12.66 12.08
CA ARG A 10 11.07 -12.52 13.44
C ARG A 10 12.35 -13.32 13.65
N GLU A 11 12.36 -14.56 13.26
CA GLU A 11 13.45 -15.52 13.48
C GLU A 11 14.45 -15.51 12.33
N GLY A 12 13.96 -15.41 11.10
CA GLY A 12 14.78 -15.41 9.88
C GLY A 12 15.25 -14.04 9.41
N GLY A 13 14.85 -12.95 10.08
CA GLY A 13 15.22 -11.57 9.68
C GLY A 13 14.73 -11.15 8.29
N GLN A 14 13.67 -11.80 7.76
CA GLN A 14 13.21 -11.61 6.39
C GLN A 14 12.27 -10.40 6.26
N TRP A 15 12.72 -9.21 6.69
CA TRP A 15 11.96 -7.96 6.67
C TRP A 15 11.53 -7.51 5.26
N TRP A 16 12.23 -7.96 4.22
CA TRP A 16 11.86 -7.73 2.83
C TRP A 16 10.45 -8.27 2.47
N ARG A 17 9.94 -9.22 3.25
CA ARG A 17 8.57 -9.75 3.11
C ARG A 17 7.49 -8.70 3.30
N LEU A 18 7.75 -7.64 4.07
CA LEU A 18 6.81 -6.53 4.22
C LEU A 18 6.60 -5.76 2.91
N VAL A 19 7.57 -5.83 2.00
CA VAL A 19 7.48 -5.24 0.67
C VAL A 19 6.93 -6.24 -0.33
N THR A 20 7.57 -7.42 -0.45
CA THR A 20 7.23 -8.40 -1.50
C THR A 20 5.82 -8.95 -1.38
N ALA A 21 5.29 -9.09 -0.15
CA ALA A 21 3.92 -9.56 0.09
C ALA A 21 2.86 -8.71 -0.64
N GLY A 22 3.10 -7.41 -0.80
CA GLY A 22 2.19 -6.49 -1.50
C GLY A 22 2.08 -6.70 -3.01
N PHE A 23 2.94 -7.53 -3.59
CA PHE A 23 2.96 -7.78 -5.03
C PHE A 23 2.60 -9.23 -5.40
N LEU A 24 2.47 -10.10 -4.40
CA LEU A 24 2.12 -11.50 -4.60
C LEU A 24 0.60 -11.69 -4.47
N HIS A 25 0.05 -12.68 -5.22
CA HIS A 25 -1.39 -12.94 -5.23
C HIS A 25 -1.67 -14.44 -5.15
N GLY A 26 -2.75 -14.80 -4.43
CA GLY A 26 -3.16 -16.17 -4.15
C GLY A 26 -4.02 -16.82 -5.25
N GLY A 27 -4.09 -16.24 -6.44
CA GLY A 27 -4.85 -16.78 -7.57
C GLY A 27 -5.35 -15.71 -8.53
N LEU A 28 -5.91 -16.16 -9.67
CA LEU A 28 -6.31 -15.29 -10.78
C LEU A 28 -7.36 -14.25 -10.37
N ILE A 29 -8.39 -14.66 -9.65
CA ILE A 29 -9.45 -13.72 -9.21
C ILE A 29 -8.86 -12.66 -8.28
N HIS A 30 -7.97 -13.04 -7.38
CA HIS A 30 -7.34 -12.11 -6.45
C HIS A 30 -6.50 -11.04 -7.17
N ILE A 31 -5.67 -11.43 -8.15
CA ILE A 31 -4.89 -10.45 -8.91
C ILE A 31 -5.78 -9.58 -9.80
N LEU A 32 -6.81 -10.14 -10.45
CA LEU A 32 -7.72 -9.37 -11.29
C LEU A 32 -8.49 -8.32 -10.49
N MET A 33 -9.02 -8.67 -9.31
CA MET A 33 -9.72 -7.72 -8.44
C MET A 33 -8.79 -6.61 -7.93
N ASN A 34 -7.58 -6.97 -7.49
CA ASN A 34 -6.60 -5.96 -7.07
C ASN A 34 -6.17 -5.07 -8.22
N SER A 35 -5.92 -5.63 -9.41
CA SER A 35 -5.53 -4.86 -10.59
C SER A 35 -6.64 -3.90 -11.02
N TRP A 36 -7.89 -4.36 -11.06
CA TRP A 36 -9.03 -3.49 -11.36
C TRP A 36 -9.16 -2.34 -10.36
N SER A 37 -9.09 -2.65 -9.08
CA SER A 37 -9.14 -1.65 -8.01
C SER A 37 -7.98 -0.65 -8.11
N PHE A 38 -6.76 -1.15 -8.38
CA PHE A 38 -5.58 -0.30 -8.55
C PHE A 38 -5.71 0.61 -9.78
N LEU A 39 -6.15 0.10 -10.93
CA LEU A 39 -6.34 0.91 -12.14
C LEU A 39 -7.36 2.03 -11.91
N THR A 40 -8.43 1.76 -11.18
CA THR A 40 -9.46 2.76 -10.89
C THR A 40 -9.02 3.79 -9.85
N LEU A 41 -8.55 3.32 -8.69
CA LEU A 41 -8.14 4.18 -7.58
C LEU A 41 -6.79 4.85 -7.82
N GLY A 42 -5.86 4.13 -8.46
CA GLY A 42 -4.54 4.64 -8.81
C GLY A 42 -4.62 5.80 -9.78
N ALA A 43 -5.49 5.73 -10.80
CA ALA A 43 -5.70 6.85 -11.73
C ALA A 43 -6.20 8.10 -11.00
N LEU A 44 -7.18 7.95 -10.09
CA LEU A 44 -7.69 9.07 -9.28
C LEU A 44 -6.63 9.63 -8.33
N ALA A 45 -5.85 8.76 -7.72
CA ALA A 45 -4.76 9.18 -6.84
C ALA A 45 -3.61 9.86 -7.62
N GLU A 46 -3.28 9.35 -8.81
CA GLU A 46 -2.27 9.97 -9.68
C GLU A 46 -2.72 11.35 -10.15
N GLU A 47 -3.98 11.52 -10.52
CA GLU A 47 -4.55 12.82 -10.87
C GLU A 47 -4.47 13.82 -9.71
N ALA A 48 -4.74 13.37 -8.46
CA ALA A 48 -4.76 14.22 -7.30
C ALA A 48 -3.35 14.56 -6.77
N PHE A 49 -2.44 13.59 -6.76
CA PHE A 49 -1.15 13.67 -6.08
C PHE A 49 0.06 13.72 -7.02
N GLY A 50 -0.12 13.36 -8.30
CA GLY A 50 0.97 13.08 -9.24
C GLY A 50 1.63 11.72 -8.97
N ALA A 51 2.29 11.16 -10.01
CA ALA A 51 2.85 9.82 -9.97
C ALA A 51 3.83 9.58 -8.80
N SER A 52 4.73 10.54 -8.52
CA SER A 52 5.74 10.37 -7.48
C SER A 52 5.14 10.23 -6.08
N ARG A 53 4.18 11.10 -5.72
CA ARG A 53 3.49 11.00 -4.42
C ARG A 53 2.64 9.75 -4.32
N MET A 54 1.91 9.42 -5.39
CA MET A 54 1.08 8.23 -5.45
C MET A 54 1.91 6.96 -5.21
N LEU A 55 3.09 6.85 -5.83
CA LEU A 55 4.02 5.73 -5.61
C LEU A 55 4.51 5.66 -4.16
N VAL A 56 4.85 6.78 -3.55
CA VAL A 56 5.26 6.81 -2.14
C VAL A 56 4.10 6.43 -1.21
N ILE A 57 2.90 6.95 -1.47
CA ILE A 57 1.69 6.59 -0.71
C ILE A 57 1.43 5.08 -0.81
N TYR A 58 1.47 4.53 -2.01
CA TYR A 58 1.30 3.10 -2.27
C TYR A 58 2.32 2.26 -1.50
N PHE A 59 3.61 2.63 -1.59
CA PHE A 59 4.70 1.92 -0.92
C PHE A 59 4.56 1.99 0.62
N CYS A 60 4.36 3.17 1.18
CA CYS A 60 4.19 3.34 2.63
C CYS A 60 2.98 2.56 3.14
N SER A 61 1.88 2.56 2.39
CA SER A 61 0.68 1.80 2.73
C SER A 61 0.92 0.29 2.69
N THR A 62 1.68 -0.19 1.71
CA THR A 62 2.08 -1.60 1.64
C THR A 62 2.89 -2.00 2.87
N VAL A 63 4.00 -1.29 3.12
CA VAL A 63 4.95 -1.63 4.19
C VAL A 63 4.29 -1.55 5.56
N PHE A 64 3.61 -0.44 5.85
CA PHE A 64 2.97 -0.24 7.15
C PHE A 64 1.77 -1.19 7.34
N GLY A 65 1.01 -1.44 6.29
CA GLY A 65 -0.09 -2.41 6.32
C GLY A 65 0.41 -3.80 6.70
N PHE A 66 1.42 -4.31 6.03
CA PHE A 66 2.01 -5.61 6.36
C PHE A 66 2.79 -5.60 7.68
N TYR A 67 3.34 -4.47 8.10
CA TYR A 67 3.92 -4.34 9.44
C TYR A 67 2.86 -4.47 10.53
N LEU A 68 1.72 -3.80 10.39
CA LEU A 68 0.61 -3.94 11.34
C LEU A 68 0.05 -5.38 11.33
N SER A 69 -0.03 -5.99 10.17
CA SER A 69 -0.40 -7.40 10.04
C SER A 69 0.63 -8.34 10.70
N TYR A 70 1.92 -8.03 10.58
CA TYR A 70 2.97 -8.78 11.28
C TYR A 70 2.79 -8.75 12.80
N LEU A 71 2.37 -7.62 13.35
CA LEU A 71 2.13 -7.47 14.79
C LEU A 71 0.82 -8.14 15.26
N GLY A 72 -0.25 -8.07 14.44
CA GLY A 72 -1.60 -8.42 14.85
C GLY A 72 -2.13 -9.77 14.34
N SER A 73 -1.48 -10.39 13.35
CA SER A 73 -1.96 -11.63 12.74
C SER A 73 -0.84 -12.64 12.52
N PRO A 74 -0.95 -13.88 13.07
CA PRO A 74 0.01 -14.94 12.80
C PRO A 74 -0.13 -15.55 11.39
N ALA A 75 -1.20 -15.25 10.68
CA ALA A 75 -1.51 -15.84 9.38
C ALA A 75 -0.57 -15.32 8.28
N LEU A 76 -0.33 -16.17 7.28
CA LEU A 76 0.31 -15.77 6.03
C LEU A 76 -0.58 -14.79 5.27
N SER A 77 0.01 -13.72 4.73
CA SER A 77 -0.73 -12.69 4.01
C SER A 77 0.01 -12.19 2.77
N ILE A 78 -0.76 -11.94 1.70
CA ILE A 78 -0.29 -11.45 0.40
C ILE A 78 -1.39 -10.61 -0.27
N GLY A 79 -1.02 -9.72 -1.17
CA GLY A 79 -1.93 -8.97 -2.03
C GLY A 79 -1.68 -7.46 -2.00
N ALA A 80 -1.99 -6.79 -3.10
CA ALA A 80 -1.88 -5.34 -3.23
C ALA A 80 -2.95 -4.56 -2.42
N SER A 81 -3.88 -5.27 -1.79
CA SER A 81 -5.04 -4.67 -1.14
C SER A 81 -4.70 -3.72 0.01
N ALA A 82 -3.61 -3.96 0.75
CA ALA A 82 -3.13 -3.00 1.76
C ALA A 82 -2.83 -1.62 1.16
N ALA A 83 -2.14 -1.59 0.02
CA ALA A 83 -1.88 -0.35 -0.72
C ALA A 83 -3.15 0.26 -1.33
N ILE A 84 -4.07 -0.57 -1.84
CA ILE A 84 -5.36 -0.11 -2.38
C ILE A 84 -6.18 0.58 -1.27
N PHE A 85 -6.26 -0.01 -0.07
CA PHE A 85 -6.85 0.68 1.09
C PHE A 85 -6.11 1.96 1.45
N GLY A 86 -4.79 1.99 1.26
CA GLY A 86 -3.99 3.20 1.40
C GLY A 86 -4.39 4.29 0.41
N LEU A 87 -4.66 3.94 -0.85
CA LEU A 87 -5.17 4.90 -1.84
C LEU A 87 -6.56 5.43 -1.45
N ILE A 88 -7.45 4.59 -0.90
CA ILE A 88 -8.73 5.05 -0.33
C ILE A 88 -8.46 6.06 0.81
N GLY A 89 -7.56 5.74 1.73
CA GLY A 89 -7.15 6.65 2.81
C GLY A 89 -6.59 7.97 2.29
N ALA A 90 -5.79 7.92 1.24
CA ALA A 90 -5.23 9.11 0.59
C ALA A 90 -6.33 10.00 -0.01
N MET A 91 -7.31 9.42 -0.69
CA MET A 91 -8.42 10.18 -1.27
C MET A 91 -9.33 10.78 -0.18
N ILE A 92 -9.50 10.12 0.96
CA ILE A 92 -10.16 10.71 2.12
C ILE A 92 -9.36 11.90 2.65
N ALA A 93 -8.04 11.76 2.79
CA ALA A 93 -7.16 12.81 3.30
C ALA A 93 -7.22 14.08 2.43
N ILE A 94 -7.12 13.93 1.11
CA ILE A 94 -7.14 15.09 0.20
C ILE A 94 -8.53 15.74 0.15
N SER A 95 -9.61 14.96 0.26
CA SER A 95 -10.97 15.49 0.30
C SER A 95 -11.27 16.32 1.56
N ILE A 96 -10.50 16.10 2.63
CA ILE A 96 -10.54 16.90 3.85
C ILE A 96 -9.64 18.13 3.72
N LYS A 97 -8.45 17.95 3.17
CA LYS A 97 -7.44 19.01 3.06
C LYS A 97 -7.77 20.06 1.99
N GLU A 98 -8.39 19.62 0.89
CA GLU A 98 -8.79 20.48 -0.24
C GLU A 98 -10.28 20.30 -0.55
N PRO A 99 -11.19 20.75 0.34
CA PRO A 99 -12.61 20.45 0.25
C PRO A 99 -13.29 21.09 -0.97
N LEU A 100 -12.78 22.22 -1.47
CA LEU A 100 -13.35 22.90 -2.64
C LEU A 100 -13.16 22.07 -3.92
N ARG A 101 -12.05 21.34 -4.01
CA ARG A 101 -11.71 20.54 -5.21
C ARG A 101 -12.16 19.09 -5.08
N TYR A 102 -11.93 18.47 -3.93
CA TYR A 102 -12.13 17.03 -3.73
C TYR A 102 -13.21 16.68 -2.71
N GLY A 103 -13.84 17.66 -2.05
CA GLY A 103 -14.79 17.42 -0.97
C GLY A 103 -16.04 16.62 -1.39
N HIS A 104 -16.45 16.70 -2.66
CA HIS A 104 -17.56 15.92 -3.22
C HIS A 104 -17.30 14.42 -3.21
N MET A 105 -16.03 13.98 -3.24
CA MET A 105 -15.62 12.57 -3.23
C MET A 105 -15.56 11.96 -1.82
N LYS A 106 -15.55 12.81 -0.77
CA LYS A 106 -15.34 12.38 0.62
C LYS A 106 -16.29 11.26 1.06
N ARG A 107 -17.60 11.44 0.79
CA ARG A 107 -18.61 10.42 1.19
C ARG A 107 -18.40 9.10 0.49
N THR A 108 -18.03 9.11 -0.78
CA THR A 108 -17.77 7.92 -1.58
C THR A 108 -16.60 7.13 -1.00
N PHE A 109 -15.47 7.77 -0.73
CA PHE A 109 -14.29 7.08 -0.20
C PHE A 109 -14.45 6.62 1.24
N ILE A 110 -15.15 7.40 2.09
CA ILE A 110 -15.53 6.93 3.43
C ILE A 110 -16.45 5.70 3.30
N GLY A 111 -17.43 5.73 2.40
CA GLY A 111 -18.31 4.59 2.14
C GLY A 111 -17.55 3.35 1.70
N TRP A 112 -16.56 3.48 0.79
CA TRP A 112 -15.72 2.36 0.36
C TRP A 112 -14.83 1.84 1.50
N ALA A 113 -14.25 2.72 2.31
CA ALA A 113 -13.50 2.31 3.48
C ALA A 113 -14.38 1.53 4.48
N MET A 114 -15.57 2.04 4.79
CA MET A 114 -16.53 1.40 5.69
C MET A 114 -17.02 0.06 5.13
N PHE A 115 -17.41 0.02 3.84
CA PHE A 115 -17.82 -1.21 3.18
C PHE A 115 -16.69 -2.25 3.23
N GLY A 116 -15.47 -1.84 2.90
CA GLY A 116 -14.30 -2.70 3.00
C GLY A 116 -14.11 -3.24 4.41
N VAL A 117 -14.10 -2.36 5.42
CA VAL A 117 -13.93 -2.77 6.83
C VAL A 117 -15.04 -3.74 7.24
N VAL A 118 -16.31 -3.44 6.99
CA VAL A 118 -17.45 -4.31 7.37
C VAL A 118 -17.38 -5.66 6.63
N TYR A 119 -17.17 -5.65 5.31
CA TYR A 119 -17.07 -6.87 4.52
C TYR A 119 -15.88 -7.76 4.97
N LEU A 120 -14.77 -7.13 5.36
CA LEU A 120 -13.56 -7.80 5.82
C LEU A 120 -13.76 -8.44 7.20
N PHE A 121 -14.51 -7.81 8.12
CA PHE A 121 -14.83 -8.41 9.42
C PHE A 121 -15.72 -9.66 9.29
N LEU A 122 -16.52 -9.75 8.23
CA LEU A 122 -17.35 -10.90 7.96
C LEU A 122 -16.57 -12.08 7.32
N ASN A 123 -15.35 -11.86 6.87
CA ASN A 123 -14.56 -12.86 6.15
C ASN A 123 -13.23 -13.14 6.86
N LEU A 124 -13.18 -14.25 7.59
CA LEU A 124 -12.02 -14.66 8.39
C LEU A 124 -10.73 -14.99 7.60
N ARG A 125 -10.81 -15.01 6.25
CA ARG A 125 -9.65 -15.28 5.39
C ARG A 125 -8.96 -14.02 4.87
N ILE A 126 -9.41 -12.84 5.30
CA ILE A 126 -8.89 -11.55 4.86
C ILE A 126 -8.08 -10.89 5.99
N ASP A 127 -6.95 -10.32 5.64
CA ASP A 127 -6.04 -9.67 6.58
C ASP A 127 -6.47 -8.23 6.89
N ASN A 128 -7.35 -8.10 7.87
CA ASN A 128 -7.90 -6.81 8.31
C ASN A 128 -6.83 -5.86 8.88
N TYR A 129 -5.77 -6.42 9.49
CA TYR A 129 -4.66 -5.60 9.99
C TYR A 129 -3.90 -4.93 8.86
N ALA A 130 -3.63 -5.68 7.77
CA ALA A 130 -2.98 -5.12 6.59
C ALA A 130 -3.81 -4.01 5.95
N HIS A 131 -5.13 -4.21 5.82
CA HIS A 131 -6.02 -3.22 5.23
C HIS A 131 -6.17 -1.96 6.08
N PHE A 132 -6.38 -2.12 7.38
CA PHE A 132 -6.47 -0.99 8.31
C PHE A 132 -5.14 -0.22 8.36
N GLY A 133 -4.02 -0.93 8.47
CA GLY A 133 -2.70 -0.31 8.46
C GLY A 133 -2.43 0.44 7.16
N GLY A 134 -2.79 -0.14 6.02
CA GLY A 134 -2.70 0.51 4.71
C GLY A 134 -3.52 1.79 4.64
N LEU A 135 -4.79 1.74 5.05
CA LEU A 135 -5.70 2.88 5.09
C LEU A 135 -5.12 4.04 5.92
N VAL A 136 -4.66 3.74 7.13
CA VAL A 136 -4.07 4.74 8.05
C VAL A 136 -2.79 5.34 7.48
N ALA A 137 -1.88 4.50 6.97
CA ALA A 137 -0.63 4.97 6.41
C ALA A 137 -0.85 5.81 5.15
N GLY A 138 -1.76 5.39 4.28
CA GLY A 138 -2.11 6.15 3.07
C GLY A 138 -2.73 7.49 3.40
N PHE A 139 -3.66 7.53 4.36
CA PHE A 139 -4.23 8.78 4.86
C PHE A 139 -3.14 9.72 5.39
N ALA A 140 -2.28 9.23 6.30
CA ALA A 140 -1.25 10.06 6.93
C ALA A 140 -0.23 10.58 5.90
N THR A 141 0.28 9.70 5.03
CA THR A 141 1.23 10.07 3.99
C THR A 141 0.66 11.10 3.03
N ALA A 142 -0.58 10.90 2.57
CA ALA A 142 -1.27 11.81 1.66
C ALA A 142 -1.59 13.15 2.31
N TYR A 143 -2.02 13.14 3.58
CA TYR A 143 -2.29 14.37 4.33
C TYR A 143 -1.03 15.24 4.46
N LEU A 144 0.13 14.62 4.71
CA LEU A 144 1.43 15.31 4.75
C LEU A 144 1.88 15.76 3.36
N ALA A 145 1.69 14.93 2.34
CA ALA A 145 2.13 15.22 0.97
C ALA A 145 1.41 16.42 0.36
N GLY A 146 0.09 16.48 0.49
CA GLY A 146 -0.72 17.46 -0.24
C GLY A 146 -0.66 17.29 -1.76
N THR A 147 -1.25 18.24 -2.47
CA THR A 147 -1.21 18.27 -3.94
C THR A 147 0.14 18.72 -4.49
N PRO A 148 0.46 18.41 -5.76
CA PRO A 148 1.69 18.85 -6.40
C PRO A 148 1.81 20.37 -6.41
N ARG A 149 3.04 20.86 -6.24
CA ARG A 149 3.42 22.27 -6.34
C ARG A 149 4.00 22.55 -7.72
N ALA A 150 4.52 23.79 -7.91
CA ALA A 150 5.19 24.15 -9.15
C ALA A 150 6.32 23.17 -9.49
N GLU A 151 6.40 22.79 -10.77
CA GLU A 151 7.44 21.91 -11.27
C GLU A 151 8.84 22.45 -10.94
N GLY A 152 9.77 21.55 -10.62
CA GLY A 152 11.14 21.89 -10.28
C GLY A 152 11.35 22.46 -8.87
N SER A 153 10.31 22.64 -8.06
CA SER A 153 10.45 23.04 -6.65
C SER A 153 11.21 21.97 -5.85
N PHE A 154 11.87 22.38 -4.77
CA PHE A 154 12.60 21.46 -3.89
C PHE A 154 11.69 20.33 -3.37
N THR A 155 10.44 20.67 -3.04
CA THR A 155 9.46 19.69 -2.57
C THR A 155 9.15 18.63 -3.64
N GLU A 156 8.99 19.02 -4.92
CA GLU A 156 8.74 18.06 -6.01
C GLU A 156 9.95 17.15 -6.26
N ARG A 157 11.17 17.72 -6.21
CA ARG A 157 12.39 16.91 -6.33
C ARG A 157 12.52 15.91 -5.19
N LEU A 158 12.13 16.28 -3.97
CA LEU A 158 12.13 15.37 -2.82
C LEU A 158 11.16 14.20 -3.03
N TRP A 159 9.94 14.47 -3.53
CA TRP A 159 8.98 13.40 -3.83
C TRP A 159 9.44 12.50 -4.98
N GLN A 160 10.06 13.07 -6.01
CA GLN A 160 10.67 12.29 -7.10
C GLN A 160 11.78 11.38 -6.57
N PHE A 161 12.69 11.92 -5.75
CA PHE A 161 13.74 11.12 -5.12
C PHE A 161 13.16 10.02 -4.24
N SER A 162 12.15 10.34 -3.42
CA SER A 162 11.49 9.35 -2.54
C SER A 162 10.81 8.25 -3.35
N SER A 163 10.17 8.56 -4.48
CA SER A 163 9.55 7.57 -5.35
C SER A 163 10.58 6.62 -5.98
N TRP A 164 11.73 7.15 -6.42
CA TRP A 164 12.84 6.31 -6.89
C TRP A 164 13.42 5.44 -5.79
N ALA A 165 13.55 5.96 -4.57
CA ALA A 165 13.97 5.15 -3.42
C ALA A 165 12.99 3.99 -3.15
N CYS A 166 11.67 4.23 -3.21
CA CYS A 166 10.66 3.17 -3.08
C CYS A 166 10.82 2.08 -4.17
N ILE A 167 11.07 2.48 -5.42
CA ILE A 167 11.30 1.54 -6.53
C ILE A 167 12.55 0.69 -6.28
N VAL A 168 13.66 1.33 -5.90
CA VAL A 168 14.92 0.64 -5.61
C VAL A 168 14.77 -0.32 -4.43
N ILE A 169 14.11 0.09 -3.35
CA ILE A 169 13.86 -0.77 -2.19
C ILE A 169 12.98 -1.97 -2.58
N THR A 170 11.98 -1.75 -3.43
CA THR A 170 11.13 -2.83 -3.95
C THR A 170 11.95 -3.83 -4.76
N ALA A 171 12.77 -3.36 -5.71
CA ALA A 171 13.64 -4.19 -6.52
C ALA A 171 14.65 -4.97 -5.65
N ALA A 172 15.30 -4.31 -4.69
CA ALA A 172 16.22 -4.92 -3.75
C ALA A 172 15.53 -6.00 -2.87
N SER A 173 14.28 -5.77 -2.47
CA SER A 173 13.49 -6.74 -1.71
C SER A 173 13.22 -8.02 -2.51
N PHE A 174 12.86 -7.88 -3.80
CA PHE A 174 12.70 -9.03 -4.69
C PHE A 174 14.01 -9.75 -5.00
N LEU A 175 15.10 -9.01 -5.20
CA LEU A 175 16.42 -9.60 -5.36
C LEU A 175 16.82 -10.42 -4.11
N LYS A 176 16.62 -9.86 -2.92
CA LYS A 176 16.90 -10.54 -1.65
C LYS A 176 16.02 -11.80 -1.48
N MET A 177 14.75 -11.72 -1.86
CA MET A 177 13.85 -12.86 -1.92
C MET A 177 14.41 -13.96 -2.84
N TYR A 178 14.80 -13.60 -4.06
CA TYR A 178 15.35 -14.54 -5.04
C TYR A 178 16.62 -15.22 -4.52
N LEU A 179 17.58 -14.46 -4.00
CA LEU A 179 18.83 -14.99 -3.46
C LEU A 179 18.58 -15.90 -2.26
N TRP A 180 17.66 -15.55 -1.37
CA TRP A 180 17.30 -16.40 -0.23
C TRP A 180 16.81 -17.77 -0.69
N PHE A 181 15.89 -17.83 -1.62
CA PHE A 181 15.32 -19.10 -2.08
C PHE A 181 16.29 -19.91 -2.95
N SER A 182 17.14 -19.27 -3.74
CA SER A 182 18.15 -19.98 -4.53
C SER A 182 19.22 -20.68 -3.68
N HIS A 183 19.55 -20.15 -2.49
CA HIS A 183 20.48 -20.80 -1.57
C HIS A 183 19.82 -21.85 -0.67
N SER A 184 18.50 -21.76 -0.44
CA SER A 184 17.77 -22.72 0.39
C SER A 184 17.39 -24.01 -0.33
N THR A 185 17.59 -24.07 -1.64
CA THR A 185 17.30 -25.25 -2.50
C THR A 185 18.56 -26.05 -2.88
N GLN A 186 19.72 -25.65 -2.39
CA GLN A 186 20.98 -26.40 -2.45
C GLN A 186 21.26 -27.08 -1.10
#